data_8c585fb264320e6ebc9c9fbee14d7edf
#
_entry.id   8c585fb264320e6ebc9c9fbee14d7edf
#
_cell.length_a   1.000
_cell.length_b   1.000
_cell.length_c   1.000
_cell.angle_alpha   90.00
_cell.angle_beta   90.00
_cell.angle_gamma   90.00
#
_symmetry.space_group_name_H-M   'P 1'
#
loop_
_entity.id
_entity.type
_entity.pdbx_description
1 polymer ?
#
loop_
_entity_poly.entity_id
_entity_poly.type
_entity_poly.pdbx_seq_one_letter_code
_entity_poly.pdbx_strand_id
1 'polypeptide(L)'
;SYYDRANISLCDNSSGNSTLPTDERLALVKEGNPDNKLIEMYHNFGRYLLIAGSREKTLPTNLQGIWNKDMWPAWGCKFTININTEMNYWCAENCNLSELHMPLIDHIEKLRPNGRKTARNMYGCRGFVCHHNTDIWGDTAPQDLWIPGTQWPMGAAWLCLHIWEHYLYVQDREFLSEKYDTLKEAAEFFLDFLIEDKKGRLVTCPSVSPENTYLTASGSKGSICICLLYTSPSPRD
;
A
#
# COMPACT_ATOMS: atom_id res chain seq x y z
N SER A 1 21.34 15.47 -7.54
CA SER A 1 20.60 14.26 -7.91
C SER A 1 19.48 13.99 -6.89
N TYR A 2 18.53 13.12 -7.20
CA TYR A 2 17.49 12.69 -6.24
C TYR A 2 18.12 12.09 -4.98
N TYR A 3 19.24 11.39 -5.14
CA TYR A 3 19.92 10.72 -4.04
C TYR A 3 20.47 11.69 -2.99
N ASP A 4 20.91 12.86 -3.40
CA ASP A 4 21.56 13.85 -2.53
C ASP A 4 20.57 14.74 -1.75
N ARG A 5 19.27 14.64 -2.03
CA ARG A 5 18.22 15.49 -1.43
C ARG A 5 17.95 15.25 0.04
N ALA A 6 18.16 14.02 0.50
CA ALA A 6 18.01 13.64 1.90
C ALA A 6 19.11 12.68 2.29
N ASN A 7 19.59 12.80 3.51
CA ASN A 7 20.62 11.93 4.07
C ASN A 7 20.39 11.78 5.57
N ILE A 8 20.62 10.58 6.09
CA ILE A 8 20.72 10.34 7.53
C ILE A 8 22.17 10.03 7.88
N SER A 9 22.63 10.55 8.98
CA SER A 9 23.95 10.25 9.54
C SER A 9 23.81 9.94 11.02
N LEU A 10 24.26 8.76 11.41
CA LEU A 10 24.24 8.26 12.78
C LEU A 10 25.68 8.14 13.29
N CYS A 11 25.84 8.27 14.62
CA CYS A 11 27.15 8.01 15.21
C CYS A 11 27.59 6.57 14.91
N ASP A 12 28.84 6.40 14.50
CA ASP A 12 29.40 5.06 14.27
C ASP A 12 29.56 4.33 15.62
N ASN A 13 28.89 3.19 15.72
CA ASN A 13 28.97 2.28 16.86
C ASN A 13 29.30 0.84 16.42
N SER A 14 29.76 0.68 15.20
CA SER A 14 30.01 -0.64 14.59
C SER A 14 31.31 -1.32 15.09
N SER A 15 32.06 -0.69 15.97
CA SER A 15 33.36 -1.21 16.47
C SER A 15 34.35 -1.59 15.36
N GLY A 16 34.33 -0.85 14.24
CA GLY A 16 35.17 -1.11 13.07
C GLY A 16 34.59 -2.11 12.07
N ASN A 17 33.40 -2.66 12.32
CA ASN A 17 32.76 -3.65 11.42
C ASN A 17 32.17 -3.02 10.16
N SER A 18 32.15 -1.69 10.03
CA SER A 18 31.57 -0.99 8.87
C SER A 18 32.26 -1.30 7.54
N THR A 19 33.46 -1.86 7.55
CA THR A 19 34.22 -2.29 6.34
C THR A 19 33.96 -3.73 5.94
N LEU A 20 33.27 -4.52 6.77
CA LEU A 20 32.94 -5.92 6.46
C LEU A 20 31.84 -6.02 5.38
N PRO A 21 31.77 -7.14 4.66
CA PRO A 21 30.64 -7.46 3.79
C PRO A 21 29.30 -7.41 4.53
N THR A 22 28.22 -7.08 3.79
CA THR A 22 26.90 -6.87 4.40
C THR A 22 26.35 -8.10 5.11
N ASP A 23 26.58 -9.29 4.58
CA ASP A 23 26.16 -10.56 5.18
C ASP A 23 26.86 -10.84 6.51
N GLU A 24 28.15 -10.55 6.61
CA GLU A 24 28.90 -10.63 7.86
C GLU A 24 28.39 -9.62 8.89
N ARG A 25 28.14 -8.37 8.47
CA ARG A 25 27.57 -7.34 9.33
C ARG A 25 26.19 -7.73 9.86
N LEU A 26 25.34 -8.31 9.00
CA LEU A 26 24.01 -8.82 9.40
C LEU A 26 24.13 -9.97 10.42
N ALA A 27 25.12 -10.86 10.27
CA ALA A 27 25.37 -11.93 11.25
C ALA A 27 25.73 -11.35 12.61
N LEU A 28 26.66 -10.37 12.64
CA LEU A 28 27.06 -9.68 13.89
C LEU A 28 25.89 -8.96 14.57
N VAL A 29 25.01 -8.29 13.80
CA VAL A 29 23.81 -7.65 14.35
C VAL A 29 22.86 -8.68 14.99
N LYS A 30 22.69 -9.86 14.39
CA LYS A 30 21.90 -10.96 14.99
C LYS A 30 22.50 -11.48 16.31
N GLU A 31 23.80 -11.35 16.48
CA GLU A 31 24.51 -11.67 17.74
C GLU A 31 24.42 -10.54 18.79
N GLY A 32 23.76 -9.42 18.46
CA GLY A 32 23.55 -8.29 19.37
C GLY A 32 24.59 -7.16 19.22
N ASN A 33 25.46 -7.21 18.21
CA ASN A 33 26.42 -6.13 17.96
C ASN A 33 25.70 -4.97 17.24
N PRO A 34 25.73 -3.73 17.77
CA PRO A 34 25.09 -2.60 17.12
C PRO A 34 25.85 -2.17 15.86
N ASP A 35 25.12 -1.73 14.83
CA ASP A 35 25.72 -1.23 13.58
C ASP A 35 24.87 -0.11 12.96
N ASN A 36 25.07 1.10 13.41
CA ASN A 36 24.37 2.29 12.91
C ASN A 36 24.69 2.57 11.42
N LYS A 37 25.87 2.23 10.96
CA LYS A 37 26.24 2.40 9.55
C LYS A 37 25.52 1.43 8.63
N LEU A 38 25.13 0.26 9.12
CA LEU A 38 24.24 -0.66 8.40
C LEU A 38 22.84 -0.09 8.29
N ILE A 39 22.33 0.59 9.34
CA ILE A 39 21.03 1.27 9.31
C ILE A 39 21.02 2.40 8.28
N GLU A 40 22.06 3.25 8.22
CA GLU A 40 22.22 4.29 7.20
C GLU A 40 22.19 3.68 5.78
N MET A 41 22.96 2.60 5.58
CA MET A 41 23.03 1.92 4.29
C MET A 41 21.67 1.35 3.89
N TYR A 42 20.94 0.73 4.81
CA TYR A 42 19.61 0.16 4.58
C TYR A 42 18.58 1.25 4.20
N HIS A 43 18.57 2.37 4.93
CA HIS A 43 17.74 3.52 4.59
C HIS A 43 18.05 4.04 3.17
N ASN A 44 19.32 4.26 2.86
CA ASN A 44 19.73 4.74 1.55
C ASN A 44 19.44 3.73 0.42
N PHE A 45 19.51 2.43 0.71
CA PHE A 45 19.14 1.39 -0.23
C PHE A 45 17.63 1.39 -0.54
N GLY A 46 16.77 1.56 0.48
CA GLY A 46 15.33 1.74 0.27
C GLY A 46 15.02 2.93 -0.63
N ARG A 47 15.66 4.09 -0.38
CA ARG A 47 15.55 5.26 -1.26
C ARG A 47 16.04 4.96 -2.68
N TYR A 48 17.16 4.28 -2.82
CA TYR A 48 17.69 3.87 -4.14
C TYR A 48 16.66 3.02 -4.92
N LEU A 49 16.00 2.08 -4.27
CA LEU A 49 15.00 1.22 -4.93
C LEU A 49 13.84 2.07 -5.50
N LEU A 50 13.32 3.04 -4.75
CA LEU A 50 12.30 3.95 -5.26
C LEU A 50 12.86 4.85 -6.37
N ILE A 51 14.04 5.44 -6.18
CA ILE A 51 14.71 6.27 -7.17
C ILE A 51 14.95 5.50 -8.49
N ALA A 52 15.31 4.24 -8.43
CA ALA A 52 15.55 3.43 -9.62
C ALA A 52 14.24 2.92 -10.26
N GLY A 53 13.26 2.58 -9.44
CA GLY A 53 12.04 1.89 -9.87
C GLY A 53 10.87 2.80 -10.25
N SER A 54 10.84 4.04 -9.77
CA SER A 54 9.72 4.97 -10.01
C SER A 54 10.19 6.26 -10.63
N ARG A 55 9.64 6.60 -11.79
CA ARG A 55 9.93 7.82 -12.53
C ARG A 55 8.66 8.42 -13.09
N GLU A 56 8.65 9.71 -13.24
CA GLU A 56 7.56 10.42 -13.91
C GLU A 56 7.18 9.74 -15.23
N LYS A 57 5.88 9.54 -15.45
CA LYS A 57 5.30 8.86 -16.64
C LYS A 57 5.62 7.37 -16.79
N THR A 58 6.16 6.72 -15.76
CA THR A 58 6.27 5.26 -15.74
C THR A 58 5.07 4.61 -15.04
N LEU A 59 5.00 3.28 -15.05
CA LEU A 59 4.14 2.54 -14.14
C LEU A 59 4.70 2.62 -12.72
N PRO A 60 3.85 2.48 -11.68
CA PRO A 60 4.34 2.37 -10.31
C PRO A 60 5.18 1.10 -10.12
N THR A 61 5.94 1.06 -9.03
CA THR A 61 6.66 -0.16 -8.62
C THR A 61 5.67 -1.25 -8.21
N ASN A 62 5.94 -2.47 -8.65
CA ASN A 62 5.16 -3.65 -8.28
C ASN A 62 5.77 -4.40 -7.07
N LEU A 63 5.30 -5.63 -6.77
CA LEU A 63 5.82 -6.46 -5.66
C LEU A 63 7.34 -6.67 -5.69
N GLN A 64 7.98 -6.61 -6.86
CA GLN A 64 9.43 -6.74 -7.03
C GLN A 64 10.08 -5.43 -7.52
N GLY A 65 9.42 -4.29 -7.33
CA GLY A 65 9.89 -3.01 -7.86
C GLY A 65 9.83 -3.02 -9.39
N ILE A 66 11.00 -3.18 -10.03
CA ILE A 66 11.17 -3.37 -11.48
C ILE A 66 12.06 -4.59 -11.78
N TRP A 67 12.48 -5.32 -10.77
CA TRP A 67 13.53 -6.36 -10.88
C TRP A 67 12.96 -7.79 -11.02
N ASN A 68 11.84 -7.95 -11.72
CA ASN A 68 11.34 -9.27 -12.08
C ASN A 68 12.06 -9.80 -13.33
N LYS A 69 12.59 -11.04 -13.23
CA LYS A 69 13.21 -11.75 -14.34
C LYS A 69 12.41 -12.96 -14.82
N ASP A 70 11.37 -13.33 -14.09
CA ASP A 70 10.63 -14.58 -14.30
C ASP A 70 9.35 -14.32 -15.09
N MET A 71 9.01 -15.25 -16.01
CA MET A 71 7.74 -15.23 -16.72
C MET A 71 6.56 -15.52 -15.77
N TRP A 72 6.79 -16.36 -14.75
CA TRP A 72 5.82 -16.72 -13.72
C TRP A 72 6.36 -16.35 -12.34
N PRO A 73 6.41 -15.06 -12.00
CA PRO A 73 6.93 -14.58 -10.73
C PRO A 73 5.98 -14.91 -9.58
N ALA A 74 6.52 -14.89 -8.36
CA ALA A 74 5.72 -15.01 -7.16
C ALA A 74 4.59 -13.97 -7.14
N TRP A 75 3.37 -14.41 -6.83
CA TRP A 75 2.12 -13.62 -6.82
C TRP A 75 1.86 -12.85 -8.13
N GLY A 76 2.41 -13.32 -9.26
CA GLY A 76 2.28 -12.66 -10.56
C GLY A 76 2.94 -11.28 -10.65
N CYS A 77 3.75 -10.89 -9.66
CA CYS A 77 4.41 -9.58 -9.56
C CYS A 77 3.43 -8.41 -9.78
N LYS A 78 2.21 -8.53 -9.25
CA LYS A 78 1.14 -7.55 -9.40
C LYS A 78 1.38 -6.30 -8.57
N PHE A 79 0.53 -5.31 -8.72
CA PHE A 79 0.39 -4.20 -7.79
C PHE A 79 -0.57 -4.63 -6.68
N THR A 80 -0.01 -5.18 -5.61
CA THR A 80 -0.79 -5.62 -4.45
C THR A 80 -1.03 -4.43 -3.54
N ILE A 81 -2.28 -4.01 -3.42
CA ILE A 81 -2.71 -2.76 -2.80
C ILE A 81 -3.44 -2.96 -1.47
N ASN A 82 -3.29 -4.14 -0.87
CA ASN A 82 -3.73 -4.34 0.52
C ASN A 82 -2.64 -3.96 1.54
N ILE A 83 -1.41 -3.62 1.09
CA ILE A 83 -0.32 -3.02 1.85
C ILE A 83 0.95 -2.78 1.02
N ASN A 84 1.32 -3.68 0.08
CA ASN A 84 2.67 -3.71 -0.50
C ASN A 84 2.96 -2.48 -1.37
N THR A 85 2.05 -2.09 -2.24
CA THR A 85 2.21 -0.91 -3.09
C THR A 85 2.28 0.36 -2.26
N GLU A 86 1.45 0.48 -1.24
CA GLU A 86 1.47 1.59 -0.29
C GLU A 86 2.85 1.71 0.38
N MET A 87 3.39 0.60 0.89
CA MET A 87 4.71 0.56 1.53
C MET A 87 5.84 0.96 0.60
N ASN A 88 5.76 0.60 -0.69
CA ASN A 88 6.76 0.99 -1.68
C ASN A 88 6.91 2.52 -1.77
N TYR A 89 5.84 3.27 -1.50
CA TYR A 89 5.81 4.72 -1.63
C TYR A 89 5.84 5.50 -0.31
N TRP A 90 5.83 4.83 0.85
CA TRP A 90 5.87 5.54 2.14
C TRP A 90 7.09 6.42 2.33
N CYS A 91 8.20 6.13 1.67
CA CYS A 91 9.40 6.96 1.74
C CYS A 91 9.42 8.11 0.73
N ALA A 92 8.45 8.22 -0.18
CA ALA A 92 8.48 9.21 -1.26
C ALA A 92 8.52 10.64 -0.72
N GLU A 93 7.55 10.99 0.11
CA GLU A 93 7.40 12.37 0.59
C GLU A 93 8.45 12.71 1.65
N ASN A 94 8.58 11.89 2.69
CA ASN A 94 9.48 12.16 3.81
C ASN A 94 10.97 12.10 3.46
N CYS A 95 11.31 11.49 2.31
CA CYS A 95 12.68 11.47 1.78
C CYS A 95 12.93 12.48 0.66
N ASN A 96 12.04 13.49 0.50
CA ASN A 96 12.13 14.51 -0.53
C ASN A 96 12.22 13.95 -1.96
N LEU A 97 11.32 13.02 -2.28
CA LEU A 97 11.21 12.31 -3.55
C LEU A 97 9.78 12.40 -4.11
N SER A 98 9.07 13.51 -3.86
CA SER A 98 7.65 13.69 -4.17
C SER A 98 7.33 13.46 -5.65
N GLU A 99 8.22 13.82 -6.58
CA GLU A 99 8.01 13.59 -8.01
C GLU A 99 7.97 12.09 -8.36
N LEU A 100 8.61 11.26 -7.54
CA LEU A 100 8.61 9.80 -7.72
C LEU A 100 7.35 9.14 -7.18
N HIS A 101 6.49 9.89 -6.49
CA HIS A 101 5.17 9.43 -6.06
C HIS A 101 4.13 9.49 -7.20
N MET A 102 4.35 10.36 -8.18
CA MET A 102 3.40 10.59 -9.28
C MET A 102 3.00 9.33 -10.06
N PRO A 103 3.89 8.34 -10.34
CA PRO A 103 3.47 7.12 -11.00
C PRO A 103 2.36 6.34 -10.29
N LEU A 104 2.37 6.32 -8.95
CA LEU A 104 1.29 5.72 -8.16
C LEU A 104 0.01 6.56 -8.27
N ILE A 105 0.12 7.88 -8.13
CA ILE A 105 -1.03 8.79 -8.22
C ILE A 105 -1.70 8.72 -9.60
N ASP A 106 -0.92 8.68 -10.67
CA ASP A 106 -1.43 8.49 -12.03
C ASP A 106 -2.10 7.12 -12.22
N HIS A 107 -1.58 6.10 -11.55
CA HIS A 107 -2.19 4.77 -11.57
C HIS A 107 -3.54 4.75 -10.83
N ILE A 108 -3.67 5.45 -9.72
CA ILE A 108 -4.95 5.60 -9.01
C ILE A 108 -6.02 6.21 -9.93
N GLU A 109 -5.67 7.23 -10.71
CA GLU A 109 -6.58 7.80 -11.72
C GLU A 109 -7.00 6.77 -12.76
N LYS A 110 -6.07 5.89 -13.19
CA LYS A 110 -6.35 4.82 -14.15
C LYS A 110 -7.32 3.78 -13.60
N LEU A 111 -7.37 3.56 -12.28
CA LEU A 111 -8.31 2.61 -11.65
C LEU A 111 -9.76 3.10 -11.71
N ARG A 112 -10.02 4.41 -11.69
CA ARG A 112 -11.37 4.97 -11.53
C ARG A 112 -12.39 4.45 -12.55
N PRO A 113 -12.13 4.43 -13.87
CA PRO A 113 -13.13 3.96 -14.85
C PRO A 113 -13.55 2.50 -14.62
N ASN A 114 -12.62 1.62 -14.28
CA ASN A 114 -12.91 0.23 -13.97
C ASN A 114 -13.53 0.09 -12.58
N GLY A 115 -13.02 0.84 -11.61
CA GLY A 115 -13.53 0.86 -10.25
C GLY A 115 -14.99 1.31 -10.14
N ARG A 116 -15.43 2.26 -10.98
CA ARG A 116 -16.85 2.66 -11.11
C ARG A 116 -17.72 1.52 -11.61
N LYS A 117 -17.21 0.73 -12.59
CA LYS A 117 -17.92 -0.46 -13.08
C LYS A 117 -18.03 -1.52 -11.99
N THR A 118 -16.94 -1.78 -11.28
CA THR A 118 -16.89 -2.74 -10.18
C THR A 118 -17.82 -2.32 -9.04
N ALA A 119 -17.79 -1.04 -8.61
CA ALA A 119 -18.68 -0.50 -7.59
C ALA A 119 -20.16 -0.70 -7.96
N ARG A 120 -20.51 -0.35 -9.19
CA ARG A 120 -21.90 -0.48 -9.68
C ARG A 120 -22.34 -1.93 -9.82
N ASN A 121 -21.51 -2.77 -10.45
CA ASN A 121 -21.92 -4.12 -10.83
C ASN A 121 -21.90 -5.12 -9.67
N MET A 122 -20.92 -4.96 -8.75
CA MET A 122 -20.79 -5.87 -7.59
C MET A 122 -21.58 -5.40 -6.38
N TYR A 123 -21.68 -4.09 -6.18
CA TYR A 123 -22.21 -3.52 -4.93
C TYR A 123 -23.42 -2.62 -5.13
N GLY A 124 -23.75 -2.21 -6.35
CA GLY A 124 -24.82 -1.24 -6.61
C GLY A 124 -24.47 0.18 -6.10
N CYS A 125 -23.22 0.47 -5.83
CA CYS A 125 -22.73 1.72 -5.25
C CYS A 125 -22.26 2.70 -6.31
N ARG A 126 -22.29 4.00 -5.98
CA ARG A 126 -21.62 5.07 -6.72
C ARG A 126 -20.11 5.01 -6.48
N GLY A 127 -19.40 6.01 -6.98
CA GLY A 127 -17.96 6.16 -6.80
C GLY A 127 -17.15 5.05 -7.44
N PHE A 128 -15.98 4.72 -6.87
CA PHE A 128 -15.14 3.63 -7.35
C PHE A 128 -14.55 2.81 -6.21
N VAL A 129 -14.30 1.54 -6.48
CA VAL A 129 -13.71 0.57 -5.55
C VAL A 129 -12.58 -0.16 -6.24
N CYS A 130 -11.59 -0.57 -5.46
CA CYS A 130 -10.56 -1.52 -5.89
C CYS A 130 -10.32 -2.53 -4.77
N HIS A 131 -10.12 -3.79 -5.15
CA HIS A 131 -9.83 -4.87 -4.21
C HIS A 131 -8.32 -5.01 -3.98
N HIS A 132 -7.86 -6.12 -3.41
CA HIS A 132 -6.50 -6.30 -2.89
C HIS A 132 -5.36 -6.21 -3.91
N ASN A 133 -5.65 -6.42 -5.19
CA ASN A 133 -4.69 -6.36 -6.30
C ASN A 133 -5.23 -5.53 -7.46
N THR A 134 -4.31 -4.92 -8.18
CA THR A 134 -4.57 -4.35 -9.51
C THR A 134 -3.44 -4.72 -10.47
N ASP A 135 -3.54 -4.27 -11.70
CA ASP A 135 -2.59 -4.56 -12.77
C ASP A 135 -2.34 -3.35 -13.68
N ILE A 136 -1.54 -3.54 -14.72
CA ILE A 136 -1.22 -2.49 -15.68
C ILE A 136 -2.44 -1.97 -16.46
N TRP A 137 -3.54 -2.72 -16.47
CA TRP A 137 -4.80 -2.37 -17.14
C TRP A 137 -5.78 -1.65 -16.20
N GLY A 138 -5.43 -1.60 -14.91
CA GLY A 138 -6.26 -0.99 -13.87
C GLY A 138 -7.47 -1.85 -13.49
N ASP A 139 -7.30 -3.17 -13.44
CA ASP A 139 -8.35 -4.06 -12.93
C ASP A 139 -8.60 -3.78 -11.43
N THR A 140 -9.87 -3.87 -11.04
CA THR A 140 -10.34 -3.47 -9.71
C THR A 140 -11.19 -4.53 -9.02
N ALA A 141 -11.59 -5.58 -9.74
CA ALA A 141 -12.36 -6.70 -9.21
C ALA A 141 -11.48 -7.61 -8.32
N PRO A 142 -12.06 -8.47 -7.49
CA PRO A 142 -11.31 -9.51 -6.79
C PRO A 142 -10.61 -10.42 -7.80
N GLN A 143 -9.28 -10.53 -7.74
CA GLN A 143 -8.47 -11.23 -8.74
C GLN A 143 -8.15 -12.68 -8.40
N ASP A 144 -8.70 -13.24 -7.33
CA ASP A 144 -8.39 -14.56 -6.83
C ASP A 144 -9.64 -15.21 -6.21
N LEU A 145 -9.60 -16.51 -6.01
CA LEU A 145 -10.67 -17.28 -5.37
C LEU A 145 -10.48 -17.41 -3.84
N TRP A 146 -9.38 -16.95 -3.32
CA TRP A 146 -9.07 -17.01 -1.90
C TRP A 146 -9.66 -15.84 -1.13
N ILE A 147 -10.87 -16.01 -0.65
CA ILE A 147 -11.69 -14.97 0.00
C ILE A 147 -10.96 -14.18 1.09
N PRO A 148 -10.14 -14.78 2.00
CA PRO A 148 -9.45 -14.00 3.02
C PRO A 148 -8.55 -12.88 2.51
N GLY A 149 -8.02 -13.02 1.30
CA GLY A 149 -7.21 -11.97 0.68
C GLY A 149 -8.02 -11.07 -0.26
N THR A 150 -9.00 -11.63 -0.96
CA THR A 150 -9.55 -11.00 -2.16
C THR A 150 -10.80 -10.16 -1.91
N GLN A 151 -11.65 -10.55 -0.96
CA GLN A 151 -12.92 -9.87 -0.69
C GLN A 151 -12.73 -8.65 0.24
N TRP A 152 -11.82 -7.77 -0.13
CA TRP A 152 -11.45 -6.58 0.65
C TRP A 152 -11.62 -5.31 -0.20
N PRO A 153 -12.68 -4.52 0.03
CA PRO A 153 -13.03 -3.38 -0.83
C PRO A 153 -12.35 -2.06 -0.42
N MET A 154 -11.29 -2.09 0.36
CA MET A 154 -10.67 -0.88 0.91
C MET A 154 -9.52 -0.32 0.05
N GLY A 155 -9.08 -1.04 -1.00
CA GLY A 155 -7.85 -0.71 -1.74
C GLY A 155 -7.88 0.69 -2.36
N ALA A 156 -8.97 1.07 -3.02
CA ALA A 156 -9.09 2.41 -3.61
C ALA A 156 -8.99 3.52 -2.54
N ALA A 157 -9.68 3.36 -1.41
CA ALA A 157 -9.66 4.34 -0.34
C ALA A 157 -8.28 4.47 0.31
N TRP A 158 -7.59 3.34 0.52
CA TRP A 158 -6.24 3.36 1.07
C TRP A 158 -5.25 4.04 0.13
N LEU A 159 -5.30 3.72 -1.16
CA LEU A 159 -4.49 4.41 -2.16
C LEU A 159 -4.76 5.93 -2.22
N CYS A 160 -6.00 6.36 -2.00
CA CYS A 160 -6.34 7.79 -1.96
C CYS A 160 -5.63 8.56 -0.83
N LEU A 161 -5.19 7.88 0.24
CA LEU A 161 -4.38 8.53 1.28
C LEU A 161 -3.04 9.04 0.73
N HIS A 162 -2.47 8.40 -0.29
CA HIS A 162 -1.26 8.86 -0.96
C HIS A 162 -1.44 10.21 -1.66
N ILE A 163 -2.61 10.47 -2.24
CA ILE A 163 -2.95 11.77 -2.83
C ILE A 163 -2.98 12.85 -1.73
N TRP A 164 -3.62 12.53 -0.61
CA TRP A 164 -3.70 13.46 0.51
C TRP A 164 -2.33 13.71 1.15
N GLU A 165 -1.53 12.67 1.36
CA GLU A 165 -0.18 12.78 1.90
C GLU A 165 0.71 13.62 0.98
N HIS A 166 0.69 13.39 -0.32
CA HIS A 166 1.42 14.22 -1.30
C HIS A 166 1.05 15.69 -1.14
N TYR A 167 -0.25 16.00 -1.08
CA TYR A 167 -0.70 17.38 -0.85
C TYR A 167 -0.19 17.95 0.47
N LEU A 168 -0.16 17.20 1.55
CA LEU A 168 0.33 17.69 2.85
C LEU A 168 1.80 18.12 2.80
N TYR A 169 2.62 17.46 2.00
CA TYR A 169 4.03 17.79 1.84
C TYR A 169 4.27 18.91 0.82
N VAL A 170 3.61 18.86 -0.32
CA VAL A 170 3.85 19.78 -1.43
C VAL A 170 3.03 21.06 -1.32
N GLN A 171 1.85 21.04 -0.66
CA GLN A 171 0.91 22.15 -0.48
C GLN A 171 0.42 22.76 -1.80
N ASP A 172 0.43 21.96 -2.88
CA ASP A 172 -0.07 22.37 -4.20
C ASP A 172 -1.59 22.25 -4.26
N ARG A 173 -2.27 23.40 -4.28
CA ARG A 173 -3.73 23.47 -4.34
C ARG A 173 -4.29 23.12 -5.72
N GLU A 174 -3.53 23.36 -6.77
CA GLU A 174 -3.93 22.98 -8.13
C GLU A 174 -3.96 21.47 -8.26
N PHE A 175 -2.89 20.79 -7.83
CA PHE A 175 -2.86 19.33 -7.71
C PHE A 175 -4.05 18.79 -6.92
N LEU A 176 -4.34 19.33 -5.73
CA LEU A 176 -5.46 18.86 -4.93
C LEU A 176 -6.80 19.08 -5.63
N SER A 177 -6.98 20.20 -6.31
CA SER A 177 -8.19 20.49 -7.09
C SER A 177 -8.38 19.48 -8.23
N GLU A 178 -7.30 19.14 -8.94
CA GLU A 178 -7.32 18.12 -10.01
C GLU A 178 -7.67 16.72 -9.48
N LYS A 179 -7.18 16.36 -8.29
CA LYS A 179 -7.37 15.04 -7.68
C LYS A 179 -8.60 14.95 -6.77
N TYR A 180 -9.31 16.07 -6.57
CA TYR A 180 -10.47 16.11 -5.66
C TYR A 180 -11.57 15.09 -6.01
N ASP A 181 -11.90 14.95 -7.30
CA ASP A 181 -12.93 14.01 -7.73
C ASP A 181 -12.54 12.55 -7.45
N THR A 182 -11.26 12.22 -7.42
CA THR A 182 -10.78 10.88 -7.06
C THR A 182 -11.03 10.59 -5.59
N LEU A 183 -10.68 11.52 -4.71
CA LEU A 183 -10.96 11.43 -3.28
C LEU A 183 -12.46 11.35 -3.00
N LYS A 184 -13.23 12.21 -3.67
CA LYS A 184 -14.69 12.25 -3.56
C LYS A 184 -15.34 10.93 -3.99
N GLU A 185 -14.96 10.38 -5.13
CA GLU A 185 -15.54 9.12 -5.62
C GLU A 185 -15.17 7.92 -4.73
N ALA A 186 -13.97 7.87 -4.17
CA ALA A 186 -13.61 6.86 -3.19
C ALA A 186 -14.51 6.96 -1.94
N ALA A 187 -14.78 8.17 -1.47
CA ALA A 187 -15.69 8.39 -0.35
C ALA A 187 -17.16 8.06 -0.69
N GLU A 188 -17.64 8.42 -1.90
CA GLU A 188 -19.00 8.11 -2.35
C GLU A 188 -19.29 6.62 -2.36
N PHE A 189 -18.29 5.78 -2.71
CA PHE A 189 -18.44 4.33 -2.61
C PHE A 189 -18.80 3.90 -1.18
N PHE A 190 -18.10 4.40 -0.17
CA PHE A 190 -18.36 4.03 1.21
C PHE A 190 -19.68 4.61 1.76
N LEU A 191 -20.07 5.79 1.30
CA LEU A 191 -21.39 6.35 1.68
C LEU A 191 -22.54 5.46 1.24
N ASP A 192 -22.40 4.74 0.12
CA ASP A 192 -23.40 3.80 -0.36
C ASP A 192 -23.19 2.36 0.16
N PHE A 193 -21.92 1.98 0.45
CA PHE A 193 -21.57 0.63 0.87
C PHE A 193 -21.76 0.36 2.36
N LEU A 194 -21.64 1.40 3.19
CA LEU A 194 -21.82 1.26 4.64
C LEU A 194 -23.27 0.95 4.99
N ILE A 195 -23.46 -0.01 5.87
CA ILE A 195 -24.78 -0.36 6.43
C ILE A 195 -24.79 -0.12 7.93
N GLU A 196 -25.97 0.08 8.49
CA GLU A 196 -26.15 0.23 9.93
C GLU A 196 -26.22 -1.15 10.62
N ASP A 197 -25.41 -1.36 11.64
CA ASP A 197 -25.48 -2.57 12.47
C ASP A 197 -26.59 -2.48 13.52
N LYS A 198 -26.82 -3.56 14.27
CA LYS A 198 -27.85 -3.63 15.32
C LYS A 198 -27.66 -2.61 16.45
N LYS A 199 -26.53 -1.93 16.53
CA LYS A 199 -26.20 -0.90 17.54
C LYS A 199 -26.24 0.51 16.96
N GLY A 200 -26.70 0.70 15.73
CA GLY A 200 -26.78 1.99 15.05
C GLY A 200 -25.43 2.50 14.54
N ARG A 201 -24.43 1.62 14.34
CA ARG A 201 -23.11 2.01 13.83
C ARG A 201 -23.01 1.69 12.35
N LEU A 202 -22.41 2.60 11.58
CA LEU A 202 -22.08 2.34 10.17
C LEU A 202 -20.89 1.37 10.08
N VAL A 203 -21.09 0.29 9.33
CA VAL A 203 -20.11 -0.80 9.19
C VAL A 203 -19.96 -1.24 7.74
N THR A 204 -18.79 -1.76 7.39
CA THR A 204 -18.57 -2.42 6.11
C THR A 204 -19.10 -3.85 6.15
N CYS A 205 -19.87 -4.27 5.15
CA CYS A 205 -20.41 -5.63 5.04
C CYS A 205 -20.78 -5.96 3.58
N PRO A 206 -20.22 -7.03 2.97
CA PRO A 206 -19.20 -7.94 3.52
C PRO A 206 -17.82 -7.29 3.60
N SER A 207 -16.99 -7.78 4.52
CA SER A 207 -15.61 -7.33 4.67
C SER A 207 -14.72 -8.48 5.14
N VAL A 208 -13.42 -8.38 4.88
CA VAL A 208 -12.42 -9.32 5.40
C VAL A 208 -11.27 -8.54 6.04
N SER A 209 -10.58 -9.15 7.00
CA SER A 209 -9.26 -8.68 7.44
C SER A 209 -8.20 -9.41 6.61
N PRO A 210 -7.56 -8.76 5.65
CA PRO A 210 -6.54 -9.43 4.85
C PRO A 210 -5.35 -9.82 5.73
N GLU A 211 -4.92 -11.00 5.70
CA GLU A 211 -5.38 -12.24 5.08
C GLU A 211 -5.73 -13.22 6.20
N ASN A 212 -6.62 -12.80 7.10
CA ASN A 212 -6.94 -13.50 8.33
C ASN A 212 -8.18 -14.40 8.23
N THR A 213 -8.18 -15.42 9.06
CA THR A 213 -9.35 -16.27 9.32
C THR A 213 -9.60 -16.35 10.82
N TYR A 214 -10.84 -16.54 11.20
CA TYR A 214 -11.26 -16.74 12.60
C TYR A 214 -11.98 -18.08 12.75
N LEU A 215 -12.08 -18.58 13.98
CA LEU A 215 -12.88 -19.75 14.29
C LEU A 215 -14.29 -19.30 14.68
N THR A 216 -15.29 -19.87 14.00
CA THR A 216 -16.69 -19.69 14.37
C THR A 216 -17.03 -20.45 15.65
N ALA A 217 -18.19 -20.19 16.25
CA ALA A 217 -18.66 -20.92 17.42
C ALA A 217 -18.84 -22.43 17.16
N SER A 218 -19.02 -22.84 15.90
CA SER A 218 -19.08 -24.26 15.48
C SER A 218 -17.70 -24.89 15.24
N GLY A 219 -16.59 -24.14 15.40
CA GLY A 219 -15.22 -24.62 15.14
C GLY A 219 -14.81 -24.56 13.66
N SER A 220 -15.67 -24.08 12.77
CA SER A 220 -15.36 -23.88 11.35
C SER A 220 -14.52 -22.62 11.16
N LYS A 221 -13.70 -22.56 10.10
CA LYS A 221 -13.00 -21.32 9.70
C LYS A 221 -13.95 -20.39 8.98
N GLY A 222 -13.91 -19.12 9.35
CA GLY A 222 -14.59 -18.01 8.68
C GLY A 222 -13.60 -16.91 8.30
N SER A 223 -13.92 -16.12 7.28
CA SER A 223 -13.08 -15.00 6.81
C SER A 223 -13.89 -13.71 6.63
N ILE A 224 -15.16 -13.85 6.24
CA ILE A 224 -16.03 -12.70 6.02
C ILE A 224 -16.56 -12.21 7.37
N CYS A 225 -16.46 -10.92 7.60
CA CYS A 225 -16.91 -10.27 8.81
C CYS A 225 -17.72 -9.00 8.49
N ILE A 226 -18.31 -8.45 9.55
CA ILE A 226 -18.89 -7.11 9.57
C ILE A 226 -17.94 -6.21 10.34
N CYS A 227 -17.63 -5.02 9.80
CA CYS A 227 -16.84 -4.00 10.47
C CYS A 227 -15.40 -4.41 10.82
N LEU A 228 -14.54 -4.37 9.84
CA LEU A 228 -13.14 -4.67 9.97
C LEU A 228 -12.41 -3.84 11.04
N LEU A 229 -12.76 -2.56 11.16
CA LEU A 229 -12.09 -1.62 12.09
C LEU A 229 -12.41 -1.90 13.57
N TYR A 230 -13.50 -2.62 13.86
CA TYR A 230 -13.93 -2.88 15.24
C TYR A 230 -13.87 -4.34 15.67
N THR A 231 -13.66 -5.27 14.72
CA THR A 231 -13.67 -6.71 14.99
C THR A 231 -12.32 -7.38 14.84
N SER A 232 -11.33 -6.69 14.28
CA SER A 232 -9.94 -7.15 14.31
C SER A 232 -9.37 -6.79 15.69
N PRO A 233 -9.00 -7.78 16.53
CA PRO A 233 -8.27 -7.46 17.76
C PRO A 233 -6.99 -6.73 17.35
N SER A 234 -6.76 -5.58 17.98
CA SER A 234 -5.48 -4.89 17.85
C SER A 234 -4.37 -5.87 18.27
N PRO A 235 -3.23 -5.91 17.58
CA PRO A 235 -2.08 -6.68 18.06
C PRO A 235 -1.58 -6.25 19.44
N ARG A 236 -2.21 -5.23 20.02
CA ARG A 236 -1.90 -4.66 21.34
C ARG A 236 -2.94 -4.99 22.41
N ASP A 237 -4.05 -5.63 22.03
CA ASP A 237 -5.08 -6.15 22.91
C ASP A 237 -4.91 -7.66 23.04
#